data_1d4b1cedd0ad24aa71f5cac49433ecf9
#
_entry.id   1d4b1cedd0ad24aa71f5cac49433ecf9
#
_cell.length_a   1.000
_cell.length_b   1.000
_cell.length_c   1.000
_cell.angle_alpha   90.00
_cell.angle_beta   90.00
_cell.angle_gamma   90.00
#
_symmetry.space_group_name_H-M   'P 1'
#
loop_
_entity.id
_entity.type
_entity.pdbx_description
1 polymer ?
#
loop_
_entity_poly.entity_id
_entity_poly.type
_entity_poly.pdbx_seq_one_letter_code
_entity_poly.pdbx_strand_id
1 'polypeptide(L)'
;MNRVLAFCIAIIMGLASISFGSEARLLRFPAIHEDQIVFTYAGDLYTVSADGGVARRLTSDEGFEMFARFSPDGKSIAFTGQYDGNTEVYLMPSGGGVPQRLSY
;
A
#
# COMPACT_ATOMS: atom_id res chain seq x y z
N MET A 1 -11.77 -13.31 -5.15
CA MET A 1 -11.93 -12.61 -3.87
C MET A 1 -11.30 -13.38 -2.72
N ASN A 2 -11.65 -14.64 -2.56
CA ASN A 2 -11.11 -15.43 -1.44
C ASN A 2 -9.60 -15.58 -1.50
N ARG A 3 -9.03 -15.67 -2.70
CA ARG A 3 -7.59 -15.78 -2.86
C ARG A 3 -6.88 -14.52 -2.36
N VAL A 4 -7.40 -13.35 -2.74
CA VAL A 4 -6.80 -12.08 -2.29
C VAL A 4 -6.84 -11.97 -0.79
N LEU A 5 -7.97 -12.35 -0.19
CA LEU A 5 -8.10 -12.30 1.26
C LEU A 5 -7.13 -13.26 1.94
N ALA A 6 -6.96 -14.47 1.39
CA ALA A 6 -6.03 -15.45 1.94
C ALA A 6 -4.58 -14.95 1.87
N PHE A 7 -4.21 -14.28 0.77
CA PHE A 7 -2.87 -13.72 0.64
C PHE A 7 -2.63 -12.59 1.62
N CYS A 8 -3.63 -11.73 1.85
CA CYS A 8 -3.51 -10.69 2.86
C CYS A 8 -3.27 -11.27 4.25
N ILE A 9 -3.95 -12.36 4.57
CA ILE A 9 -3.75 -13.07 5.82
C ILE A 9 -2.31 -13.61 5.92
N ALA A 10 -1.80 -14.19 4.86
CA ALA A 10 -0.44 -14.72 4.83
C ALA A 10 0.59 -13.60 5.00
N ILE A 11 0.34 -12.42 4.39
CA ILE A 11 1.21 -11.27 4.54
C ILE A 11 1.30 -10.84 6.00
N ILE A 12 0.15 -10.77 6.66
CA ILE A 12 0.11 -10.35 8.07
C ILE A 12 0.95 -11.30 8.92
N MET A 13 0.84 -12.58 8.68
CA MET A 13 1.64 -13.56 9.41
C MET A 13 3.12 -13.44 9.10
N GLY A 14 3.48 -13.06 7.88
CA GLY A 14 4.87 -12.87 7.49
C GLY A 14 5.49 -11.58 7.99
N LEU A 15 4.67 -10.57 8.27
CA LEU A 15 5.15 -9.26 8.70
C LEU A 15 5.51 -9.24 10.17
N ALA A 16 4.82 -10.00 10.99
CA ALA A 16 4.96 -9.83 12.42
C ALA A 16 4.64 -11.11 13.16
N SER A 17 5.27 -11.24 14.31
CA SER A 17 4.93 -12.27 15.27
C SER A 17 3.82 -11.82 16.21
N ILE A 18 3.14 -10.72 15.89
CA ILE A 18 2.05 -10.16 16.68
C ILE A 18 0.77 -10.94 16.40
N SER A 19 -0.22 -10.77 17.26
CA SER A 19 -1.49 -11.44 17.08
C SER A 19 -2.09 -11.11 15.73
N PHE A 20 -2.49 -12.13 15.01
CA PHE A 20 -3.05 -12.05 13.68
C PHE A 20 -4.20 -11.04 13.58
N GLY A 21 -5.14 -11.09 14.54
CA GLY A 21 -6.29 -10.20 14.51
C GLY A 21 -5.93 -8.72 14.61
N SER A 22 -4.92 -8.40 15.42
CA SER A 22 -4.45 -7.02 15.57
C SER A 22 -3.86 -6.49 14.27
N GLU A 23 -3.01 -7.29 13.65
CA GLU A 23 -2.37 -6.87 12.40
C GLU A 23 -3.39 -6.66 11.29
N ALA A 24 -4.39 -7.53 11.20
CA ALA A 24 -5.42 -7.41 10.18
C ALA A 24 -6.17 -6.08 10.26
N ARG A 25 -6.37 -5.56 11.46
CA ARG A 25 -7.07 -4.28 11.63
C ARG A 25 -6.25 -3.08 11.22
N LEU A 26 -4.94 -3.23 11.16
CA LEU A 26 -4.05 -2.13 10.82
C LEU A 26 -3.82 -1.98 9.32
N LEU A 27 -4.17 -2.99 8.54
CA LEU A 27 -4.08 -2.92 7.08
C LEU A 27 -5.30 -2.21 6.54
N ARG A 28 -5.08 -1.19 5.71
CA ARG A 28 -6.17 -0.37 5.19
C ARG A 28 -6.02 -0.10 3.70
N PHE A 29 -7.15 0.16 3.09
CA PHE A 29 -7.22 0.71 1.73
C PHE A 29 -6.43 -0.10 0.72
N PRO A 30 -6.67 -1.42 0.61
CA PRO A 30 -5.93 -2.23 -0.34
C PRO A 30 -6.35 -1.94 -1.77
N ALA A 31 -5.39 -2.04 -2.67
CA ALA A 31 -5.62 -1.99 -4.10
C ALA A 31 -4.86 -3.15 -4.73
N ILE A 32 -5.37 -3.66 -5.84
CA ILE A 32 -4.75 -4.79 -6.51
C ILE A 32 -4.73 -4.55 -8.00
N HIS A 33 -3.62 -4.91 -8.63
CA HIS A 33 -3.49 -4.96 -10.08
C HIS A 33 -2.68 -6.20 -10.43
N GLU A 34 -3.30 -7.12 -11.17
CA GLU A 34 -2.72 -8.43 -11.50
C GLU A 34 -2.28 -9.13 -10.22
N ASP A 35 -0.99 -9.36 -10.03
CA ASP A 35 -0.49 -10.05 -8.85
C ASP A 35 0.18 -9.10 -7.84
N GLN A 36 0.02 -7.81 -8.01
CA GLN A 36 0.55 -6.83 -7.06
C GLN A 36 -0.55 -6.27 -6.17
N ILE A 37 -0.31 -6.28 -4.87
CA ILE A 37 -1.20 -5.69 -3.87
C ILE A 37 -0.47 -4.52 -3.22
N VAL A 38 -1.18 -3.39 -3.09
CA VAL A 38 -0.68 -2.21 -2.38
C VAL A 38 -1.68 -1.89 -1.27
N PHE A 39 -1.18 -1.57 -0.10
CA PHE A 39 -2.04 -1.24 1.04
C PHE A 39 -1.36 -0.22 1.93
N THR A 40 -2.16 0.41 2.80
CA THR A 40 -1.66 1.34 3.82
C THR A 40 -1.50 0.60 5.14
N TYR A 41 -0.33 0.74 5.74
CA TYR A 41 -0.06 0.20 7.07
C TYR A 41 0.75 1.23 7.85
N ALA A 42 0.26 1.58 9.03
CA ALA A 42 0.92 2.56 9.90
C ALA A 42 1.24 3.87 9.19
N GLY A 43 0.37 4.28 8.27
CA GLY A 43 0.52 5.55 7.55
C GLY A 43 1.37 5.50 6.30
N ASP A 44 1.99 4.37 5.98
CA ASP A 44 2.83 4.22 4.79
C ASP A 44 2.22 3.25 3.79
N LEU A 45 2.63 3.37 2.54
CA LEU A 45 2.24 2.43 1.50
C LEU A 45 3.23 1.27 1.44
N TYR A 46 2.67 0.07 1.36
CA TYR A 46 3.42 -1.17 1.22
C TYR A 46 2.93 -1.93 0.01
N THR A 47 3.77 -2.77 -0.53
CA THR A 47 3.41 -3.65 -1.64
C THR A 47 3.85 -5.07 -1.34
N VAL A 48 3.11 -6.01 -1.91
CA VAL A 48 3.39 -7.43 -1.79
C VAL A 48 2.81 -8.15 -2.99
N SER A 49 3.40 -9.29 -3.34
CA SER A 49 2.84 -10.16 -4.38
C SER A 49 1.56 -10.83 -3.88
N ALA A 50 0.59 -10.97 -4.78
CA ALA A 50 -0.63 -11.73 -4.47
C ALA A 50 -0.33 -13.20 -4.21
N ASP A 51 0.83 -13.68 -4.60
CA ASP A 51 1.25 -15.06 -4.33
C ASP A 51 1.85 -15.21 -2.93
N GLY A 52 1.92 -14.12 -2.18
CA GLY A 52 2.47 -14.13 -0.84
C GLY A 52 3.90 -13.65 -0.82
N GLY A 53 4.51 -13.72 0.35
CA GLY A 53 5.87 -13.27 0.54
C GLY A 53 5.96 -12.13 1.52
N VAL A 54 7.09 -11.43 1.50
CA VAL A 54 7.35 -10.33 2.43
C VAL A 54 6.88 -9.03 1.80
N ALA A 55 6.10 -8.25 2.56
CA ALA A 55 5.68 -6.93 2.13
C ALA A 55 6.87 -5.97 2.17
N ARG A 56 6.91 -5.07 1.19
CA ARG A 56 7.97 -4.07 1.08
C ARG A 56 7.36 -2.68 1.16
N ARG A 57 7.98 -1.81 1.94
CA ARG A 57 7.49 -0.44 2.07
C ARG A 57 7.83 0.35 0.80
N LEU A 58 6.82 1.06 0.27
CA LEU A 58 6.99 1.90 -0.91
C LEU A 58 7.31 3.35 -0.56
N THR A 59 6.78 3.83 0.57
CA THR A 59 6.97 5.22 0.99
C THR A 59 7.59 5.25 2.37
N SER A 60 8.35 6.31 2.66
CA SER A 60 9.00 6.46 3.96
C SER A 60 8.90 7.89 4.50
N ASP A 61 8.02 8.70 3.94
CA ASP A 61 7.83 10.07 4.42
C ASP A 61 7.05 10.10 5.73
N GLU A 62 7.18 11.18 6.47
CA GLU A 62 6.57 11.29 7.78
C GLU A 62 5.05 11.47 7.76
N GLY A 63 4.49 11.90 6.65
CA GLY A 63 3.05 12.07 6.53
C GLY A 63 2.32 10.76 6.32
N PHE A 64 1.00 10.84 6.28
CA PHE A 64 0.15 9.68 5.99
C PHE A 64 -0.06 9.55 4.50
N GLU A 65 0.00 8.32 4.00
CA GLU A 65 -0.42 7.98 2.65
C GLU A 65 -1.60 7.03 2.72
N MET A 66 -2.60 7.25 1.87
CA MET A 66 -3.82 6.43 1.88
C MET A 66 -4.50 6.44 0.52
N PHE A 67 -5.47 5.53 0.36
CA PHE A 67 -6.31 5.47 -0.84
C PHE A 67 -5.53 5.25 -2.12
N ALA A 68 -4.55 4.35 -2.09
CA ALA A 68 -3.78 4.03 -3.27
C ALA A 68 -4.65 3.41 -4.36
N ARG A 69 -4.41 3.81 -5.60
CA ARG A 69 -5.10 3.26 -6.78
C ARG A 69 -4.08 3.05 -7.87
N PHE A 70 -4.17 1.90 -8.53
CA PHE A 70 -3.31 1.64 -9.68
C PHE A 70 -3.82 2.37 -10.92
N SER A 71 -2.90 2.81 -11.77
CA SER A 71 -3.26 3.21 -13.12
C SER A 71 -3.76 1.99 -13.89
N PRO A 72 -4.51 2.19 -15.00
CA PRO A 72 -5.03 1.04 -15.76
C PRO A 72 -3.96 0.07 -16.24
N ASP A 73 -2.76 0.56 -16.55
CA ASP A 73 -1.66 -0.30 -16.99
C ASP A 73 -0.87 -0.89 -15.82
N GLY A 74 -1.18 -0.49 -14.58
CA GLY A 74 -0.50 -0.99 -13.40
C GLY A 74 0.89 -0.43 -13.16
N LYS A 75 1.35 0.50 -13.99
CA LYS A 75 2.71 1.02 -13.87
C LYS A 75 2.86 2.14 -12.85
N SER A 76 1.74 2.76 -12.47
CA SER A 76 1.74 3.88 -11.54
C SER A 76 0.70 3.69 -10.47
N ILE A 77 0.92 4.35 -9.34
CA ILE A 77 -0.02 4.37 -8.22
C ILE A 77 -0.31 5.83 -7.90
N ALA A 78 -1.59 6.19 -7.87
CA ALA A 78 -2.04 7.48 -7.34
C ALA A 78 -2.50 7.29 -5.91
N PHE A 79 -2.17 8.21 -5.04
CA PHE A 79 -2.56 8.12 -3.64
C PHE A 79 -2.69 9.50 -3.04
N THR A 80 -3.34 9.56 -1.89
CA THR A 80 -3.47 10.78 -1.12
C THR A 80 -2.36 10.81 -0.08
N GLY A 81 -1.63 11.91 -0.04
CA GLY A 81 -0.54 12.09 0.92
C GLY A 81 -0.69 13.37 1.71
N GLN A 82 -0.19 13.35 2.93
CA GLN A 82 -0.22 14.49 3.85
C GLN A 82 1.21 14.83 4.26
N TYR A 83 1.98 15.38 3.34
CA TYR A 83 3.41 15.60 3.61
C TYR A 83 3.71 16.96 4.23
N ASP A 84 2.95 17.98 3.87
CA ASP A 84 3.22 19.36 4.34
C ASP A 84 2.04 19.92 5.13
N GLY A 85 1.32 19.06 5.86
CA GLY A 85 0.15 19.50 6.60
C GLY A 85 -1.10 19.61 5.74
N ASN A 86 -0.97 19.50 4.44
CA ASN A 86 -2.09 19.53 3.49
C ASN A 86 -2.28 18.17 2.87
N THR A 87 -3.53 17.88 2.48
CA THR A 87 -3.87 16.63 1.82
C THR A 87 -3.86 16.87 0.32
N GLU A 88 -2.97 16.19 -0.40
CA GLU A 88 -2.80 16.35 -1.83
C GLU A 88 -2.72 15.00 -2.52
N VAL A 89 -2.89 14.99 -3.83
CA VAL A 89 -2.79 13.77 -4.63
C VAL A 89 -1.39 13.66 -5.21
N TYR A 90 -0.83 12.47 -5.13
CA TYR A 90 0.50 12.16 -5.60
C TYR A 90 0.47 10.98 -6.55
N LEU A 91 1.47 10.89 -7.40
CA LEU A 91 1.66 9.79 -8.33
C LEU A 91 3.07 9.25 -8.18
N MET A 92 3.22 7.93 -8.19
CA MET A 92 4.55 7.31 -8.13
C MET A 92 4.56 6.03 -8.96
N PRO A 93 5.75 5.57 -9.37
CA PRO A 93 5.84 4.27 -10.03
C PRO A 93 5.37 3.15 -9.10
N SER A 94 4.68 2.15 -9.64
CA SER A 94 4.14 1.06 -8.81
C SER A 94 5.22 0.18 -8.22
N GLY A 95 6.42 0.21 -8.76
CA GLY A 95 7.56 -0.53 -8.21
C GLY A 95 8.36 0.25 -7.19
N GLY A 96 8.00 1.50 -6.93
CA GLY A 96 8.72 2.37 -6.01
C GLY A 96 9.36 3.52 -6.74
N GLY A 97 9.64 4.57 -6.01
CA GLY A 97 10.25 5.77 -6.57
C GLY A 97 9.79 7.01 -5.82
N VAL A 98 10.12 8.17 -6.35
CA VAL A 98 9.78 9.43 -5.70
C VAL A 98 8.36 9.82 -6.08
N PRO A 99 7.47 10.08 -5.09
CA PRO A 99 6.14 10.58 -5.39
C PRO A 99 6.19 11.95 -6.04
N GLN A 100 5.32 12.16 -7.01
CA GLN A 100 5.17 13.43 -7.70
C GLN A 100 3.81 14.01 -7.37
N ARG A 101 3.78 15.24 -6.89
CA ARG A 101 2.55 15.90 -6.52
C ARG A 101 1.76 16.28 -7.77
N LEU A 102 0.47 15.95 -7.78
CA LEU A 102 -0.42 16.25 -8.89
C LEU A 102 -1.37 17.40 -8.61
N SER A 103 -1.77 17.60 -7.35
CA SER A 103 -2.72 18.66 -6.97
C SER A 103 -2.03 19.71 -6.14
N TYR A 104 -2.58 20.92 -6.12
CA TYR A 104 -2.01 22.04 -5.36
C TYR A 104 -3.07 22.79 -4.58
#